data_e7450155ae73ceb017f43eb574c2b309
#
_entry.id   e7450155ae73ceb017f43eb574c2b309
#
_cell.length_a   1.000
_cell.length_b   1.000
_cell.length_c   1.000
_cell.angle_alpha   90.00
_cell.angle_beta   90.00
_cell.angle_gamma   90.00
#
_symmetry.space_group_name_H-M   'P 1'
#
loop_
_entity.id
_entity.type
_entity.pdbx_description
1 polymer ?
#
loop_
_entity_poly.entity_id
_entity_poly.type
_entity_poly.pdbx_seq_one_letter_code
_entity_poly.pdbx_strand_id
1 'polypeptide(L)'
;AELQEDVFAPNDVPSYDLALRDGWAVNASEAGHRKVLDDVVENGRTPPDLPPMSAIWVNTGGPIPKGVTAIIPSADRSDLADAQKAAEPENGIMRRGAEWCVGDLLLKSGVRIGAAETALLFEAGMDVVKARSLASVGIIATGSELRDFVCRAEGPTRVSSDAAYLRSLLLDAGIRDVWARSAADDSAAIAAALTGLAVRSDVLITIGGTGRGSKDLTRRAILEAGGKLLDSQEADRCSGGASPFIAGELDGRPVIGLPGNPLAAMMIAQRVVLPLIAARSGIALHEKVVRAAFSGNIPAGKTGELCVSLCGCGDARIARAVQKGTGSVLLLRDAAGVVKVGKDGIKAGDEVDVICFIN
;
A
#
# COMPACT_ATOMS: atom_id res chain seq x y z
N ALA A 1 -6.35 -4.41 0.18
CA ALA A 1 -7.43 -5.21 -0.42
C ALA A 1 -7.93 -4.55 -1.71
N GLU A 2 -8.52 -5.32 -2.62
CA GLU A 2 -9.11 -4.86 -3.88
C GLU A 2 -10.59 -5.25 -3.89
N LEU A 3 -11.48 -4.30 -4.22
CA LEU A 3 -12.91 -4.53 -4.26
C LEU A 3 -13.28 -5.60 -5.31
N GLN A 4 -14.15 -6.54 -4.95
CA GLN A 4 -14.64 -7.59 -5.86
C GLN A 4 -15.93 -7.22 -6.57
N GLU A 5 -16.65 -6.23 -6.09
CA GLU A 5 -17.92 -5.76 -6.66
C GLU A 5 -18.04 -4.24 -6.55
N ASP A 6 -18.90 -3.65 -7.36
CA ASP A 6 -19.22 -2.23 -7.30
C ASP A 6 -19.87 -1.91 -5.94
N VAL A 7 -19.54 -0.77 -5.38
CA VAL A 7 -20.08 -0.26 -4.12
C VAL A 7 -20.99 0.92 -4.42
N PHE A 8 -22.25 0.79 -4.05
CA PHE A 8 -23.27 1.82 -4.20
C PHE A 8 -23.62 2.44 -2.86
N ALA A 9 -24.01 3.72 -2.87
CA ALA A 9 -24.41 4.46 -1.68
C ALA A 9 -25.65 3.82 -1.03
N PRO A 10 -25.58 3.41 0.25
CA PRO A 10 -26.72 2.85 0.96
C PRO A 10 -27.69 3.93 1.47
N ASN A 11 -27.28 5.17 1.50
CA ASN A 11 -28.02 6.31 2.01
C ASN A 11 -27.59 7.59 1.30
N ASP A 12 -28.37 8.67 1.48
CA ASP A 12 -28.00 10.01 1.02
C ASP A 12 -26.95 10.61 1.98
N VAL A 13 -26.01 11.38 1.43
CA VAL A 13 -25.08 12.18 2.22
C VAL A 13 -25.08 13.64 1.73
N PRO A 14 -25.29 14.58 2.64
CA PRO A 14 -25.74 14.37 4.03
C PRO A 14 -27.16 13.76 4.07
N SER A 15 -27.49 13.09 5.17
CA SER A 15 -28.79 12.40 5.34
C SER A 15 -29.96 13.34 5.63
N TYR A 16 -29.68 14.62 5.90
CA TYR A 16 -30.63 15.71 6.10
C TYR A 16 -30.01 17.03 5.65
N ASP A 17 -30.84 18.05 5.45
CA ASP A 17 -30.36 19.40 5.15
C ASP A 17 -29.55 19.93 6.35
N LEU A 18 -28.35 20.46 6.13
CA LEU A 18 -27.47 20.94 7.18
C LEU A 18 -26.90 22.34 6.93
N ALA A 19 -26.45 22.98 8.00
CA ALA A 19 -25.81 24.27 7.97
C ALA A 19 -24.34 24.15 7.54
N LEU A 20 -23.93 24.91 6.53
CA LEU A 20 -22.54 24.96 6.05
C LEU A 20 -21.65 25.85 6.95
N ARG A 21 -22.23 26.70 7.77
CA ARG A 21 -21.52 27.63 8.67
C ARG A 21 -22.41 28.07 9.82
N ASP A 22 -21.77 28.55 10.85
CA ASP A 22 -22.47 29.14 12.00
C ASP A 22 -23.21 30.41 11.58
N GLY A 23 -24.39 30.66 12.19
CA GLY A 23 -25.14 31.84 11.89
C GLY A 23 -26.63 31.76 12.26
N TRP A 24 -27.39 32.75 11.78
CA TRP A 24 -28.82 32.87 12.02
C TRP A 24 -29.63 32.20 10.93
N ALA A 25 -30.29 31.13 11.27
CA ALA A 25 -31.22 30.42 10.39
C ALA A 25 -32.55 31.17 10.34
N VAL A 26 -32.97 31.52 9.11
CA VAL A 26 -34.14 32.39 8.86
C VAL A 26 -34.93 31.87 7.66
N ASN A 27 -36.18 32.37 7.53
CA ASN A 27 -36.90 32.29 6.28
C ASN A 27 -36.55 33.52 5.42
N ALA A 28 -35.90 33.31 4.29
CA ALA A 28 -35.46 34.39 3.39
C ALA A 28 -36.61 35.18 2.74
N SER A 29 -37.79 34.55 2.59
CA SER A 29 -38.97 35.23 2.04
C SER A 29 -39.65 36.21 2.96
N GLU A 30 -39.32 36.20 4.27
CA GLU A 30 -39.88 37.06 5.28
C GLU A 30 -39.07 38.34 5.42
N ALA A 31 -39.72 39.48 5.21
CA ALA A 31 -39.12 40.81 5.37
C ALA A 31 -39.59 41.47 6.69
N GLY A 32 -38.69 42.21 7.34
CA GLY A 32 -39.00 42.94 8.56
C GLY A 32 -38.23 42.44 9.78
N HIS A 33 -38.63 42.89 10.95
CA HIS A 33 -37.95 42.55 12.20
C HIS A 33 -38.27 41.12 12.63
N ARG A 34 -37.25 40.32 12.86
CA ARG A 34 -37.36 38.91 13.31
C ARG A 34 -37.23 38.82 14.83
N LYS A 35 -38.02 37.97 15.43
CA LYS A 35 -37.86 37.57 16.82
C LYS A 35 -36.70 36.60 16.92
N VAL A 36 -35.65 36.94 17.66
CA VAL A 36 -34.54 36.05 17.94
C VAL A 36 -34.96 35.05 19.02
N LEU A 37 -34.74 33.77 18.75
CA LEU A 37 -35.02 32.70 19.69
C LEU A 37 -33.77 32.39 20.53
N ASP A 38 -33.98 32.05 21.81
CA ASP A 38 -32.89 31.70 22.74
C ASP A 38 -32.29 30.31 22.49
N ASP A 39 -33.03 29.46 21.81
CA ASP A 39 -32.56 28.13 21.46
C ASP A 39 -31.41 28.15 20.44
N VAL A 40 -30.61 27.08 20.47
CA VAL A 40 -29.53 26.81 19.51
C VAL A 40 -29.80 25.47 18.86
N VAL A 41 -29.67 25.41 17.53
CA VAL A 41 -29.67 24.14 16.81
C VAL A 41 -28.30 23.49 16.93
N GLU A 42 -28.26 22.42 17.70
CA GLU A 42 -27.05 21.61 17.92
C GLU A 42 -26.99 20.41 17.00
N ASN A 43 -25.79 20.00 16.65
CA ASN A 43 -25.55 18.79 15.88
C ASN A 43 -26.08 17.54 16.64
N GLY A 44 -26.67 16.59 15.89
CA GLY A 44 -27.15 15.34 16.46
C GLY A 44 -28.48 15.44 17.22
N ARG A 45 -29.13 16.62 17.21
CA ARG A 45 -30.45 16.81 17.78
C ARG A 45 -31.49 17.19 16.74
N THR A 46 -32.73 16.77 16.95
CA THR A 46 -33.85 17.24 16.12
C THR A 46 -34.11 18.71 16.38
N PRO A 47 -34.03 19.60 15.38
CA PRO A 47 -34.25 21.00 15.59
C PRO A 47 -35.75 21.31 15.82
N PRO A 48 -36.09 22.39 16.55
CA PRO A 48 -37.45 22.86 16.61
C PRO A 48 -37.89 23.45 15.26
N ASP A 49 -39.17 23.49 14.96
CA ASP A 49 -39.70 24.25 13.83
C ASP A 49 -39.43 25.76 14.03
N LEU A 50 -39.05 26.46 12.96
CA LEU A 50 -38.88 27.90 13.01
C LEU A 50 -40.24 28.60 12.94
N PRO A 51 -40.67 29.35 13.98
CA PRO A 51 -41.89 30.15 13.88
C PRO A 51 -41.77 31.27 12.84
N PRO A 52 -42.86 31.70 12.22
CA PRO A 52 -42.84 32.84 11.30
C PRO A 52 -42.20 34.09 11.93
N MET A 53 -41.52 34.88 11.11
CA MET A 53 -40.82 36.12 11.55
C MET A 53 -39.85 35.88 12.69
N SER A 54 -39.13 34.72 12.67
CA SER A 54 -38.15 34.40 13.71
C SER A 54 -36.78 34.11 13.13
N ALA A 55 -35.75 34.12 13.97
CA ALA A 55 -34.39 33.68 13.70
C ALA A 55 -33.89 32.79 14.83
N ILE A 56 -33.23 31.71 14.51
CA ILE A 56 -32.63 30.77 15.45
C ILE A 56 -31.15 30.56 15.10
N TRP A 57 -30.31 30.50 16.12
CA TRP A 57 -28.89 30.21 15.91
C TRP A 57 -28.69 28.75 15.54
N VAL A 58 -27.86 28.51 14.50
CA VAL A 58 -27.42 27.18 14.08
C VAL A 58 -25.92 27.12 14.04
N ASN A 59 -25.36 26.01 14.53
CA ASN A 59 -23.94 25.70 14.38
C ASN A 59 -23.68 24.94 13.07
N THR A 60 -22.48 25.07 12.55
CA THR A 60 -22.01 24.31 11.35
C THR A 60 -22.27 22.81 11.53
N GLY A 61 -22.86 22.18 10.51
CA GLY A 61 -23.27 20.78 10.55
C GLY A 61 -24.60 20.53 11.27
N GLY A 62 -25.22 21.55 11.87
CA GLY A 62 -26.53 21.43 12.50
C GLY A 62 -27.65 21.21 11.49
N PRO A 63 -28.68 20.40 11.83
CA PRO A 63 -29.80 20.14 10.96
C PRO A 63 -30.62 21.41 10.73
N ILE A 64 -31.14 21.59 9.52
CA ILE A 64 -31.95 22.79 9.19
C ILE A 64 -33.37 22.63 9.74
N PRO A 65 -33.84 23.60 10.61
CA PRO A 65 -35.20 23.59 11.07
C PRO A 65 -36.22 23.73 9.95
N LYS A 66 -37.38 23.12 10.12
CA LYS A 66 -38.48 23.33 9.17
C LYS A 66 -38.89 24.81 9.19
N GLY A 67 -39.09 25.38 8.00
CA GLY A 67 -39.39 26.81 7.83
C GLY A 67 -38.15 27.67 7.54
N VAL A 68 -36.95 27.17 7.75
CA VAL A 68 -35.70 27.84 7.39
C VAL A 68 -35.42 27.64 5.88
N THR A 69 -35.04 28.72 5.22
CA THR A 69 -34.66 28.70 3.80
C THR A 69 -33.30 29.37 3.55
N ALA A 70 -32.66 29.95 4.57
CA ALA A 70 -31.32 30.52 4.47
C ALA A 70 -30.65 30.62 5.82
N ILE A 71 -29.31 30.69 5.78
CA ILE A 71 -28.48 31.02 6.95
C ILE A 71 -27.75 32.31 6.67
N ILE A 72 -27.87 33.26 7.58
CA ILE A 72 -27.10 34.50 7.58
C ILE A 72 -25.83 34.22 8.39
N PRO A 73 -24.65 34.18 7.77
CA PRO A 73 -23.42 33.94 8.52
C PRO A 73 -23.18 34.99 9.58
N SER A 74 -22.81 34.56 10.77
CA SER A 74 -22.40 35.45 11.86
C SER A 74 -21.29 34.79 12.65
N ALA A 75 -20.32 35.58 13.10
CA ALA A 75 -19.21 35.10 13.90
C ALA A 75 -19.55 34.96 15.38
N ASP A 76 -20.58 35.67 15.85
CA ASP A 76 -20.99 35.71 17.24
C ASP A 76 -22.52 35.73 17.37
N ARG A 77 -23.05 34.83 18.16
CA ARG A 77 -24.47 34.76 18.49
C ARG A 77 -24.98 36.03 19.20
N SER A 78 -24.11 36.78 19.89
CA SER A 78 -24.48 38.02 20.55
C SER A 78 -24.74 39.19 19.58
N ASP A 79 -24.32 39.06 18.31
CA ASP A 79 -24.62 40.03 17.26
C ASP A 79 -26.03 39.82 16.70
N LEU A 80 -27.01 40.34 17.43
CA LEU A 80 -28.41 40.25 17.05
C LEU A 80 -28.76 41.09 15.82
N ALA A 81 -27.91 42.04 15.43
CA ALA A 81 -28.10 42.83 14.22
C ALA A 81 -27.96 41.97 12.97
N ASP A 82 -27.11 40.94 12.99
CA ASP A 82 -26.97 39.99 11.91
C ASP A 82 -28.26 39.22 11.65
N ALA A 83 -29.01 38.87 12.69
CA ALA A 83 -30.29 38.18 12.55
C ALA A 83 -31.34 38.96 11.76
N GLN A 84 -31.15 40.27 11.63
CA GLN A 84 -32.07 41.19 10.94
C GLN A 84 -31.68 41.46 9.48
N LYS A 85 -30.56 40.98 9.01
CA LYS A 85 -30.08 41.15 7.63
C LYS A 85 -30.96 40.41 6.62
N ALA A 86 -31.00 40.89 5.40
CA ALA A 86 -31.58 40.14 4.28
C ALA A 86 -30.77 38.89 4.01
N ALA A 87 -31.42 37.82 3.61
CA ALA A 87 -30.83 36.57 3.26
C ALA A 87 -31.24 36.15 1.84
N GLU A 88 -30.29 35.62 1.09
CA GLU A 88 -30.59 34.98 -0.17
C GLU A 88 -31.05 33.54 0.09
N PRO A 89 -32.11 33.05 -0.59
CA PRO A 89 -32.57 31.68 -0.47
C PRO A 89 -31.43 30.70 -0.72
N GLU A 90 -31.41 29.59 -0.01
CA GLU A 90 -30.41 28.51 -0.07
C GLU A 90 -29.01 28.88 0.46
N ASN A 91 -28.76 30.15 0.82
CA ASN A 91 -27.46 30.56 1.32
C ASN A 91 -27.12 29.81 2.63
N GLY A 92 -25.93 29.20 2.66
CA GLY A 92 -25.41 28.53 3.84
C GLY A 92 -26.04 27.18 4.16
N ILE A 93 -26.90 26.64 3.29
CA ILE A 93 -27.56 25.33 3.45
C ILE A 93 -26.94 24.31 2.49
N MET A 94 -26.59 23.15 3.00
CA MET A 94 -26.29 21.98 2.22
C MET A 94 -27.48 21.04 2.24
N ARG A 95 -28.01 20.74 1.06
CA ARG A 95 -29.18 19.89 0.94
C ARG A 95 -28.85 18.43 1.14
N ARG A 96 -29.80 17.67 1.68
CA ARG A 96 -29.77 16.21 1.73
C ARG A 96 -29.37 15.66 0.35
N GLY A 97 -28.43 14.72 0.33
CA GLY A 97 -27.94 14.08 -0.90
C GLY A 97 -27.07 14.97 -1.78
N ALA A 98 -26.59 16.12 -1.30
CA ALA A 98 -25.78 17.03 -2.11
C ALA A 98 -24.41 16.45 -2.48
N GLU A 99 -23.87 15.51 -1.71
CA GLU A 99 -22.63 14.80 -2.06
C GLU A 99 -22.93 13.55 -2.89
N TRP A 100 -23.87 12.74 -2.43
CA TRP A 100 -24.44 11.62 -3.19
C TRP A 100 -25.81 11.22 -2.67
N CYS A 101 -26.58 10.59 -3.52
CA CYS A 101 -27.88 10.01 -3.21
C CYS A 101 -27.78 8.48 -3.08
N VAL A 102 -28.74 7.89 -2.38
CA VAL A 102 -28.88 6.43 -2.31
C VAL A 102 -28.88 5.83 -3.73
N GLY A 103 -28.04 4.80 -3.93
CA GLY A 103 -27.89 4.11 -5.22
C GLY A 103 -26.82 4.70 -6.14
N ASP A 104 -26.21 5.83 -5.80
CA ASP A 104 -25.07 6.35 -6.55
C ASP A 104 -23.87 5.41 -6.45
N LEU A 105 -23.11 5.28 -7.53
CA LEU A 105 -21.88 4.48 -7.56
C LEU A 105 -20.76 5.23 -6.83
N LEU A 106 -20.33 4.70 -5.70
CA LEU A 106 -19.23 5.27 -4.90
C LEU A 106 -17.86 4.73 -5.34
N LEU A 107 -17.73 3.42 -5.47
CA LEU A 107 -16.48 2.77 -5.86
C LEU A 107 -16.76 1.64 -6.86
N LYS A 108 -15.88 1.51 -7.86
CA LYS A 108 -15.95 0.41 -8.82
C LYS A 108 -15.23 -0.83 -8.32
N SER A 109 -15.68 -2.00 -8.76
CA SER A 109 -14.92 -3.24 -8.67
C SER A 109 -13.51 -3.06 -9.22
N GLY A 110 -12.51 -3.69 -8.59
CA GLY A 110 -11.11 -3.56 -8.96
C GLY A 110 -10.38 -2.38 -8.29
N VAL A 111 -11.10 -1.48 -7.61
CA VAL A 111 -10.46 -0.37 -6.87
C VAL A 111 -9.70 -0.92 -5.64
N ARG A 112 -8.45 -0.48 -5.48
CA ARG A 112 -7.67 -0.77 -4.27
C ARG A 112 -8.14 0.13 -3.13
N ILE A 113 -8.57 -0.49 -2.03
CA ILE A 113 -8.99 0.24 -0.84
C ILE A 113 -7.75 0.83 -0.13
N GLY A 114 -7.59 2.13 -0.22
CA GLY A 114 -6.62 2.94 0.48
C GLY A 114 -7.28 3.81 1.55
N ALA A 115 -6.60 4.88 1.96
CA ALA A 115 -7.09 5.78 3.01
C ALA A 115 -8.34 6.56 2.57
N ALA A 116 -8.36 7.06 1.34
CA ALA A 116 -9.49 7.83 0.82
C ALA A 116 -10.74 6.95 0.65
N GLU A 117 -10.59 5.77 0.07
CA GLU A 117 -11.68 4.81 -0.10
C GLU A 117 -12.22 4.34 1.27
N THR A 118 -11.34 4.16 2.25
CA THR A 118 -11.75 3.83 3.61
C THR A 118 -12.60 4.95 4.22
N ALA A 119 -12.16 6.21 4.11
CA ALA A 119 -12.91 7.36 4.61
C ALA A 119 -14.29 7.46 3.94
N LEU A 120 -14.34 7.29 2.59
CA LEU A 120 -15.58 7.29 1.83
C LEU A 120 -16.56 6.19 2.27
N LEU A 121 -16.06 4.97 2.48
CA LEU A 121 -16.88 3.84 2.95
C LEU A 121 -17.44 4.09 4.35
N PHE A 122 -16.64 4.64 5.26
CA PHE A 122 -17.09 4.99 6.61
C PHE A 122 -18.13 6.12 6.59
N GLU A 123 -17.93 7.17 5.77
CA GLU A 123 -18.91 8.24 5.57
C GLU A 123 -20.23 7.71 5.03
N ALA A 124 -20.18 6.73 4.13
CA ALA A 124 -21.35 6.03 3.62
C ALA A 124 -21.99 5.08 4.65
N GLY A 125 -21.40 4.91 5.84
CA GLY A 125 -21.88 4.02 6.90
C GLY A 125 -21.64 2.53 6.60
N MET A 126 -20.64 2.22 5.78
CA MET A 126 -20.28 0.84 5.40
C MET A 126 -19.04 0.39 6.15
N ASP A 127 -19.19 -0.58 7.03
CA ASP A 127 -18.12 -1.19 7.81
C ASP A 127 -17.58 -2.50 7.17
N VAL A 128 -18.31 -3.09 6.22
CA VAL A 128 -17.96 -4.34 5.54
C VAL A 128 -18.16 -4.18 4.03
N VAL A 129 -17.13 -4.58 3.28
CA VAL A 129 -17.18 -4.67 1.82
C VAL A 129 -16.57 -5.98 1.34
N LYS A 130 -17.01 -6.46 0.18
CA LYS A 130 -16.44 -7.65 -0.43
C LYS A 130 -15.15 -7.31 -1.15
N ALA A 131 -14.04 -7.76 -0.61
CA ALA A 131 -12.71 -7.47 -1.13
C ALA A 131 -11.87 -8.74 -1.28
N ARG A 132 -10.98 -8.74 -2.28
CA ARG A 132 -9.96 -9.77 -2.43
C ARG A 132 -8.84 -9.51 -1.43
N SER A 133 -8.53 -10.50 -0.61
CA SER A 133 -7.33 -10.45 0.23
C SER A 133 -6.08 -10.51 -0.63
N LEU A 134 -5.03 -9.80 -0.22
CA LEU A 134 -3.70 -9.99 -0.79
C LEU A 134 -3.17 -11.37 -0.40
N ALA A 135 -2.28 -11.93 -1.23
CA ALA A 135 -1.65 -13.20 -0.95
C ALA A 135 -0.85 -13.13 0.36
N SER A 136 -1.00 -14.15 1.19
CA SER A 136 -0.21 -14.34 2.41
C SER A 136 1.16 -14.94 2.08
N VAL A 137 2.21 -14.56 2.85
CA VAL A 137 3.59 -14.94 2.55
C VAL A 137 4.27 -15.57 3.77
N GLY A 138 4.86 -16.75 3.54
CA GLY A 138 5.71 -17.42 4.51
C GLY A 138 7.20 -17.26 4.16
N ILE A 139 8.00 -16.74 5.08
CA ILE A 139 9.45 -16.55 4.92
C ILE A 139 10.20 -17.51 5.83
N ILE A 140 11.16 -18.25 5.29
CA ILE A 140 12.03 -19.15 6.02
C ILE A 140 13.48 -18.69 5.82
N ALA A 141 14.11 -18.18 6.86
CA ALA A 141 15.53 -17.88 6.86
C ALA A 141 16.34 -19.11 7.28
N THR A 142 17.23 -19.59 6.40
CA THR A 142 18.03 -20.78 6.67
C THR A 142 19.42 -20.40 7.18
N GLY A 143 19.85 -21.03 8.25
CA GLY A 143 21.15 -20.81 8.88
C GLY A 143 21.16 -21.30 10.32
N SER A 144 22.08 -22.17 10.68
CA SER A 144 22.19 -22.71 12.05
C SER A 144 22.58 -21.62 13.07
N GLU A 145 23.18 -20.52 12.61
CA GLU A 145 23.48 -19.33 13.40
C GLU A 145 22.29 -18.40 13.60
N LEU A 146 21.18 -18.61 12.87
CA LEU A 146 20.05 -17.70 12.91
C LEU A 146 19.14 -17.96 14.11
N ARG A 147 18.56 -16.88 14.63
CA ARG A 147 17.52 -16.88 15.65
C ARG A 147 16.29 -16.14 15.14
N ASP A 148 15.14 -16.48 15.68
CA ASP A 148 13.89 -15.81 15.32
C ASP A 148 13.92 -14.33 15.71
N PHE A 149 13.14 -13.51 15.00
CA PHE A 149 13.18 -12.04 15.03
C PHE A 149 12.99 -11.40 16.41
N VAL A 150 12.51 -12.14 17.40
CA VAL A 150 12.19 -11.64 18.74
C VAL A 150 13.37 -11.75 19.70
N CYS A 151 14.45 -12.45 19.32
CA CYS A 151 15.58 -12.74 20.19
C CYS A 151 16.74 -11.82 19.87
N ARG A 152 17.29 -11.15 20.91
CA ARG A 152 18.58 -10.49 20.79
C ARG A 152 19.66 -11.54 20.51
N ALA A 153 20.43 -11.32 19.45
CA ALA A 153 21.54 -12.24 19.12
C ALA A 153 22.64 -12.14 20.18
N GLU A 154 23.03 -13.28 20.74
CA GLU A 154 24.13 -13.39 21.70
C GLU A 154 25.15 -14.42 21.20
N GLY A 155 26.43 -14.14 21.41
CA GLY A 155 27.52 -14.99 20.96
C GLY A 155 27.60 -15.07 19.42
N PRO A 156 27.82 -16.24 18.82
CA PRO A 156 27.97 -16.43 17.37
C PRO A 156 26.64 -16.48 16.63
N THR A 157 25.54 -16.13 17.28
CA THR A 157 24.19 -16.11 16.67
C THR A 157 23.83 -14.75 16.11
N ARG A 158 22.95 -14.70 15.12
CA ARG A 158 22.43 -13.47 14.51
C ARG A 158 20.96 -13.60 14.10
N VAL A 159 20.33 -12.46 13.84
CA VAL A 159 18.99 -12.38 13.22
C VAL A 159 19.17 -12.23 11.72
N SER A 160 18.29 -12.81 10.93
CA SER A 160 18.32 -12.67 9.47
C SER A 160 17.92 -11.26 9.06
N SER A 161 18.91 -10.46 8.62
CA SER A 161 18.67 -9.14 8.04
C SER A 161 17.88 -9.21 6.73
N ASP A 162 18.08 -10.26 5.94
CA ASP A 162 17.43 -10.44 4.65
C ASP A 162 15.94 -10.76 4.81
N ALA A 163 15.59 -11.56 5.82
CA ALA A 163 14.19 -11.83 6.14
C ALA A 163 13.49 -10.59 6.73
N ALA A 164 14.21 -9.77 7.52
CA ALA A 164 13.71 -8.50 8.02
C ALA A 164 13.45 -7.51 6.87
N TYR A 165 14.41 -7.39 5.95
CA TYR A 165 14.26 -6.58 4.74
C TYR A 165 13.04 -7.03 3.91
N LEU A 166 12.97 -8.31 3.57
CA LEU A 166 11.89 -8.85 2.76
C LEU A 166 10.52 -8.64 3.42
N ARG A 167 10.43 -8.86 4.73
CA ARG A 167 9.20 -8.61 5.48
C ARG A 167 8.78 -7.13 5.41
N SER A 168 9.71 -6.20 5.60
CA SER A 168 9.43 -4.77 5.49
C SER A 168 8.98 -4.40 4.08
N LEU A 169 9.68 -4.87 3.05
CA LEU A 169 9.33 -4.66 1.64
C LEU A 169 7.90 -5.12 1.34
N LEU A 170 7.51 -6.30 1.82
CA LEU A 170 6.16 -6.84 1.64
C LEU A 170 5.10 -6.00 2.36
N LEU A 171 5.40 -5.53 3.58
CA LEU A 171 4.51 -4.65 4.34
C LEU A 171 4.32 -3.29 3.64
N ASP A 172 5.39 -2.71 3.08
CA ASP A 172 5.34 -1.45 2.31
C ASP A 172 4.54 -1.62 1.01
N ALA A 173 4.62 -2.80 0.38
CA ALA A 173 3.76 -3.17 -0.73
C ALA A 173 2.29 -3.43 -0.33
N GLY A 174 1.97 -3.35 0.96
CA GLY A 174 0.62 -3.52 1.51
C GLY A 174 0.23 -4.95 1.84
N ILE A 175 1.18 -5.90 1.76
CA ILE A 175 0.96 -7.30 2.13
C ILE A 175 1.11 -7.42 3.64
N ARG A 176 0.01 -7.70 4.35
CA ARG A 176 -0.04 -7.69 5.82
C ARG A 176 0.20 -9.07 6.45
N ASP A 177 -0.24 -10.12 5.77
CA ASP A 177 -0.12 -11.49 6.25
C ASP A 177 1.26 -12.07 5.89
N VAL A 178 2.28 -11.67 6.64
CA VAL A 178 3.68 -12.09 6.45
C VAL A 178 4.17 -12.81 7.69
N TRP A 179 4.48 -14.08 7.53
CA TRP A 179 4.99 -14.96 8.57
C TRP A 179 6.47 -15.25 8.32
N ALA A 180 7.30 -15.16 9.34
CA ALA A 180 8.74 -15.44 9.22
C ALA A 180 9.21 -16.40 10.31
N ARG A 181 10.08 -17.36 9.93
CA ARG A 181 10.71 -18.33 10.81
C ARG A 181 12.18 -18.53 10.42
N SER A 182 12.97 -18.97 11.37
CA SER A 182 14.32 -19.49 11.12
C SER A 182 14.27 -21.00 11.03
N ALA A 183 15.15 -21.58 10.21
CA ALA A 183 15.40 -23.02 10.16
C ALA A 183 16.89 -23.30 10.17
N ALA A 184 17.32 -24.37 10.82
CA ALA A 184 18.71 -24.81 10.76
C ALA A 184 19.12 -25.21 9.33
N ASP A 185 20.42 -25.26 9.07
CA ASP A 185 20.99 -25.73 7.79
C ASP A 185 20.86 -27.26 7.66
N ASP A 186 19.64 -27.71 7.65
CA ASP A 186 19.22 -29.11 7.48
C ASP A 186 17.96 -29.18 6.61
N SER A 187 17.97 -30.06 5.61
CA SER A 187 16.87 -30.16 4.65
C SER A 187 15.56 -30.58 5.31
N ALA A 188 15.59 -31.44 6.31
CA ALA A 188 14.40 -31.86 7.02
C ALA A 188 13.80 -30.73 7.87
N ALA A 189 14.64 -29.93 8.53
CA ALA A 189 14.21 -28.74 9.27
C ALA A 189 13.59 -27.69 8.34
N ILE A 190 14.17 -27.45 7.16
CA ILE A 190 13.62 -26.53 6.16
C ILE A 190 12.30 -27.09 5.59
N ALA A 191 12.22 -28.39 5.29
CA ALA A 191 10.99 -29.04 4.81
C ALA A 191 9.86 -28.94 5.82
N ALA A 192 10.13 -29.17 7.10
CA ALA A 192 9.15 -29.01 8.17
C ALA A 192 8.68 -27.55 8.31
N ALA A 193 9.58 -26.57 8.15
CA ALA A 193 9.22 -25.17 8.16
C ALA A 193 8.35 -24.78 6.93
N LEU A 194 8.68 -25.31 5.73
CA LEU A 194 7.88 -25.13 4.51
C LEU A 194 6.46 -25.65 4.71
N THR A 195 6.32 -26.92 5.14
CA THR A 195 5.01 -27.55 5.39
C THR A 195 4.22 -26.77 6.45
N GLY A 196 4.88 -26.37 7.55
CA GLY A 196 4.24 -25.64 8.64
C GLY A 196 3.73 -24.25 8.22
N LEU A 197 4.43 -23.55 7.30
CA LEU A 197 3.99 -22.27 6.78
C LEU A 197 3.01 -22.40 5.59
N ALA A 198 3.05 -23.48 4.84
CA ALA A 198 2.13 -23.73 3.73
C ALA A 198 0.66 -23.72 4.16
N VAL A 199 0.37 -24.10 5.42
CA VAL A 199 -1.01 -24.11 5.97
C VAL A 199 -1.67 -22.72 5.95
N ARG A 200 -0.85 -21.64 6.03
CA ARG A 200 -1.34 -20.26 6.18
C ARG A 200 -0.74 -19.28 5.18
N SER A 201 -0.01 -19.74 4.19
CA SER A 201 0.68 -18.87 3.23
C SER A 201 0.36 -19.31 1.81
N ASP A 202 0.08 -18.34 0.94
CA ASP A 202 -0.16 -18.55 -0.49
C ASP A 202 1.15 -18.61 -1.29
N VAL A 203 2.22 -18.00 -0.74
CA VAL A 203 3.56 -17.98 -1.33
C VAL A 203 4.58 -18.28 -0.24
N LEU A 204 5.53 -19.14 -0.54
CA LEU A 204 6.62 -19.53 0.37
C LEU A 204 7.96 -19.01 -0.17
N ILE A 205 8.78 -18.46 0.72
CA ILE A 205 10.09 -17.94 0.37
C ILE A 205 11.13 -18.50 1.33
N THR A 206 12.19 -19.08 0.80
CA THR A 206 13.37 -19.44 1.59
C THR A 206 14.50 -18.45 1.31
N ILE A 207 15.32 -18.14 2.30
CA ILE A 207 16.48 -17.25 2.16
C ILE A 207 17.72 -17.99 2.66
N GLY A 208 18.69 -18.22 1.78
CA GLY A 208 19.85 -19.06 2.02
C GLY A 208 19.64 -20.49 1.54
N GLY A 209 20.63 -21.34 1.75
CA GLY A 209 20.59 -22.76 1.37
C GLY A 209 20.50 -23.02 -0.15
N THR A 210 20.74 -22.01 -1.00
CA THR A 210 20.63 -22.12 -2.47
C THR A 210 21.97 -22.33 -3.15
N GLY A 211 22.96 -22.88 -2.43
CA GLY A 211 24.28 -23.20 -2.96
C GLY A 211 24.24 -24.31 -4.01
N ARG A 212 25.21 -24.33 -4.95
CA ARG A 212 25.32 -25.41 -5.95
C ARG A 212 25.87 -26.70 -5.31
N GLY A 213 25.35 -27.85 -5.72
CA GLY A 213 25.82 -29.19 -5.30
C GLY A 213 25.23 -29.66 -3.96
N SER A 214 26.04 -30.30 -3.12
CA SER A 214 25.60 -30.87 -1.82
C SER A 214 25.09 -29.88 -0.79
N LYS A 215 25.31 -28.58 -1.00
CA LYS A 215 24.81 -27.48 -0.15
C LYS A 215 23.50 -26.89 -0.64
N ASP A 216 22.85 -27.48 -1.63
CA ASP A 216 21.54 -27.06 -2.11
C ASP A 216 20.43 -27.66 -1.22
N LEU A 217 20.38 -27.20 0.03
CA LEU A 217 19.43 -27.70 1.02
C LEU A 217 17.99 -27.31 0.68
N THR A 218 17.79 -26.15 0.03
CA THR A 218 16.45 -25.66 -0.34
C THR A 218 15.79 -26.55 -1.39
N ARG A 219 16.51 -26.95 -2.45
CA ARG A 219 15.96 -27.87 -3.47
C ARG A 219 15.55 -29.20 -2.83
N ARG A 220 16.42 -29.74 -2.01
CA ARG A 220 16.19 -30.99 -1.30
C ARG A 220 14.99 -30.87 -0.35
N ALA A 221 14.91 -29.80 0.40
CA ALA A 221 13.79 -29.55 1.33
C ALA A 221 12.44 -29.45 0.61
N ILE A 222 12.38 -28.79 -0.57
CA ILE A 222 11.15 -28.72 -1.37
C ILE A 222 10.69 -30.13 -1.77
N LEU A 223 11.63 -30.98 -2.23
CA LEU A 223 11.32 -32.34 -2.62
C LEU A 223 10.92 -33.23 -1.41
N GLU A 224 11.62 -33.11 -0.28
CA GLU A 224 11.31 -33.81 0.97
C GLU A 224 9.95 -33.39 1.54
N ALA A 225 9.52 -32.14 1.34
CA ALA A 225 8.19 -31.67 1.69
C ALA A 225 7.08 -32.18 0.74
N GLY A 226 7.42 -32.92 -0.31
CA GLY A 226 6.48 -33.40 -1.33
C GLY A 226 6.22 -32.41 -2.45
N GLY A 227 6.98 -31.33 -2.53
CA GLY A 227 6.89 -30.32 -3.58
C GLY A 227 7.58 -30.73 -4.87
N LYS A 228 7.50 -29.85 -5.87
CA LYS A 228 8.12 -29.99 -7.20
C LYS A 228 9.03 -28.82 -7.47
N LEU A 229 10.10 -29.05 -8.23
CA LEU A 229 10.99 -27.99 -8.72
C LEU A 229 10.59 -27.60 -10.14
N LEU A 230 10.67 -26.30 -10.43
CA LEU A 230 10.61 -25.78 -11.79
C LEU A 230 12.00 -25.90 -12.44
N ASP A 231 12.02 -25.97 -13.78
CA ASP A 231 13.28 -26.06 -14.53
C ASP A 231 14.15 -24.82 -14.27
N SER A 232 15.43 -25.02 -14.03
CA SER A 232 16.39 -23.96 -13.80
C SER A 232 16.49 -22.96 -14.97
N GLN A 233 16.28 -23.43 -16.21
CA GLN A 233 16.29 -22.54 -17.37
C GLN A 233 15.09 -21.59 -17.42
N GLU A 234 13.94 -22.00 -16.90
CA GLU A 234 12.77 -21.11 -16.75
C GLU A 234 13.00 -20.10 -15.63
N ALA A 235 13.56 -20.53 -14.51
CA ALA A 235 13.92 -19.65 -13.41
C ALA A 235 14.94 -18.58 -13.85
N ASP A 236 15.98 -18.98 -14.59
CA ASP A 236 17.00 -18.06 -15.11
C ASP A 236 16.41 -17.04 -16.11
N ARG A 237 15.44 -17.43 -16.93
CA ARG A 237 14.72 -16.51 -17.83
C ARG A 237 13.89 -15.49 -17.06
N CYS A 238 13.22 -15.91 -16.01
CA CYS A 238 12.44 -15.01 -15.15
C CYS A 238 13.30 -14.02 -14.38
N SER A 239 14.56 -14.38 -14.06
CA SER A 239 15.46 -13.50 -13.30
C SER A 239 16.09 -12.35 -14.12
N GLY A 240 15.93 -12.36 -15.46
CA GLY A 240 16.54 -11.34 -16.32
C GLY A 240 18.07 -11.28 -16.24
N GLY A 241 18.73 -12.39 -15.81
CA GLY A 241 20.17 -12.46 -15.56
C GLY A 241 20.59 -11.97 -14.17
N ALA A 242 19.64 -11.78 -13.25
CA ALA A 242 19.92 -11.65 -11.83
C ALA A 242 20.57 -12.95 -11.29
N SER A 243 21.03 -12.92 -10.04
CA SER A 243 21.61 -14.11 -9.42
C SER A 243 20.64 -15.30 -9.46
N PRO A 244 21.14 -16.54 -9.60
CA PRO A 244 20.29 -17.73 -9.68
C PRO A 244 19.45 -17.86 -8.41
N PHE A 245 18.19 -18.19 -8.57
CA PHE A 245 17.26 -18.51 -7.51
C PHE A 245 16.64 -19.89 -7.75
N ILE A 246 15.96 -20.43 -6.76
CA ILE A 246 15.23 -21.68 -6.86
C ILE A 246 13.74 -21.35 -7.01
N ALA A 247 13.10 -22.01 -7.98
CA ALA A 247 11.65 -21.96 -8.11
C ALA A 247 11.07 -23.37 -7.97
N GLY A 248 9.97 -23.48 -7.24
CA GLY A 248 9.27 -24.73 -7.03
C GLY A 248 7.82 -24.50 -6.63
N GLU A 249 7.14 -25.57 -6.30
CA GLU A 249 5.75 -25.58 -5.87
C GLU A 249 5.57 -26.59 -4.74
N LEU A 250 4.77 -26.24 -3.74
CA LEU A 250 4.31 -27.12 -2.67
C LEU A 250 2.80 -26.95 -2.51
N ASP A 251 2.05 -28.02 -2.76
CA ASP A 251 0.57 -28.03 -2.69
C ASP A 251 -0.11 -26.88 -3.43
N GLY A 252 0.31 -26.62 -4.69
CA GLY A 252 -0.19 -25.51 -5.51
C GLY A 252 0.32 -24.11 -5.13
N ARG A 253 1.21 -24.03 -4.15
CA ARG A 253 1.82 -22.77 -3.67
C ARG A 253 3.22 -22.61 -4.24
N PRO A 254 3.55 -21.49 -4.87
CA PRO A 254 4.92 -21.23 -5.31
C PRO A 254 5.88 -21.16 -4.13
N VAL A 255 7.05 -21.76 -4.34
CA VAL A 255 8.18 -21.71 -3.42
C VAL A 255 9.35 -21.06 -4.13
N ILE A 256 9.86 -19.95 -3.61
CA ILE A 256 10.99 -19.21 -4.16
C ILE A 256 12.16 -19.25 -3.19
N GLY A 257 13.27 -19.86 -3.61
CA GLY A 257 14.51 -19.89 -2.83
C GLY A 257 15.44 -18.74 -3.22
N LEU A 258 15.64 -17.80 -2.34
CA LEU A 258 16.52 -16.65 -2.52
C LEU A 258 17.96 -16.97 -2.06
N PRO A 259 18.98 -16.43 -2.72
CA PRO A 259 20.36 -16.60 -2.27
C PRO A 259 20.60 -15.86 -0.94
N GLY A 260 21.57 -16.34 -0.16
CA GLY A 260 21.98 -15.68 1.10
C GLY A 260 22.84 -14.43 0.91
N ASN A 261 23.01 -13.92 -0.31
CA ASN A 261 23.62 -12.62 -0.56
C ASN A 261 22.56 -11.54 -0.54
N PRO A 262 22.62 -10.54 0.37
CA PRO A 262 21.57 -9.55 0.56
C PRO A 262 21.16 -8.81 -0.72
N LEU A 263 22.13 -8.32 -1.50
CA LEU A 263 21.84 -7.60 -2.74
C LEU A 263 21.15 -8.48 -3.79
N ALA A 264 21.61 -9.73 -3.93
CA ALA A 264 21.02 -10.67 -4.85
C ALA A 264 19.61 -11.08 -4.42
N ALA A 265 19.41 -11.34 -3.14
CA ALA A 265 18.08 -11.63 -2.57
C ALA A 265 17.10 -10.47 -2.79
N MET A 266 17.55 -9.23 -2.54
CA MET A 266 16.76 -8.02 -2.80
C MET A 266 16.36 -7.90 -4.29
N MET A 267 17.30 -8.06 -5.21
CA MET A 267 17.02 -7.97 -6.66
C MET A 267 15.95 -8.99 -7.07
N ILE A 268 16.06 -10.23 -6.60
CA ILE A 268 15.07 -11.27 -6.91
C ILE A 268 13.73 -10.96 -6.20
N ALA A 269 13.76 -10.47 -4.98
CA ALA A 269 12.55 -10.06 -4.28
C ALA A 269 11.77 -8.99 -5.08
N GLN A 270 12.46 -7.97 -5.58
CA GLN A 270 11.86 -6.89 -6.37
C GLN A 270 11.40 -7.33 -7.77
N ARG A 271 12.20 -8.20 -8.43
CA ARG A 271 11.99 -8.53 -9.85
C ARG A 271 11.18 -9.81 -10.06
N VAL A 272 11.08 -10.69 -9.07
CA VAL A 272 10.39 -11.97 -9.16
C VAL A 272 9.31 -12.11 -8.08
N VAL A 273 9.68 -11.93 -6.81
CA VAL A 273 8.76 -12.20 -5.70
C VAL A 273 7.58 -11.23 -5.68
N LEU A 274 7.83 -9.92 -5.73
CA LEU A 274 6.76 -8.92 -5.72
C LEU A 274 5.81 -9.06 -6.93
N PRO A 275 6.30 -9.20 -8.19
CA PRO A 275 5.42 -9.47 -9.32
C PRO A 275 4.60 -10.76 -9.19
N LEU A 276 5.20 -11.84 -8.67
CA LEU A 276 4.50 -13.09 -8.42
C LEU A 276 3.35 -12.91 -7.40
N ILE A 277 3.62 -12.23 -6.28
CA ILE A 277 2.62 -11.97 -5.25
C ILE A 277 1.53 -11.05 -5.80
N ALA A 278 1.89 -10.03 -6.56
CA ALA A 278 0.94 -9.13 -7.19
C ALA A 278 0.01 -9.87 -8.15
N ALA A 279 0.57 -10.73 -9.00
CA ALA A 279 -0.20 -11.56 -9.94
C ALA A 279 -1.17 -12.49 -9.19
N ARG A 280 -0.73 -13.14 -8.11
CA ARG A 280 -1.61 -14.00 -7.29
C ARG A 280 -2.69 -13.20 -6.54
N SER A 281 -2.39 -11.97 -6.21
CA SER A 281 -3.33 -11.04 -5.55
C SER A 281 -4.26 -10.33 -6.53
N GLY A 282 -4.02 -10.46 -7.85
CA GLY A 282 -4.77 -9.73 -8.87
C GLY A 282 -4.46 -8.24 -8.94
N ILE A 283 -3.27 -7.83 -8.46
CA ILE A 283 -2.85 -6.42 -8.43
C ILE A 283 -1.94 -6.12 -9.61
N ALA A 284 -2.18 -5.00 -10.30
CA ALA A 284 -1.23 -4.47 -11.25
C ALA A 284 -0.09 -3.75 -10.51
N LEU A 285 1.16 -4.17 -10.76
CA LEU A 285 2.34 -3.41 -10.35
C LEU A 285 2.68 -2.41 -11.44
N HIS A 286 2.79 -1.15 -11.07
CA HIS A 286 3.28 -0.11 -11.99
C HIS A 286 4.78 0.05 -11.79
N GLU A 287 5.55 -0.35 -12.80
CA GLU A 287 6.99 -0.08 -12.81
C GLU A 287 7.22 1.42 -12.99
N LYS A 288 7.92 2.03 -12.03
CA LYS A 288 8.37 3.41 -12.17
C LYS A 288 9.72 3.41 -12.88
N VAL A 289 9.75 3.98 -14.08
CA VAL A 289 10.99 4.14 -14.85
C VAL A 289 11.41 5.60 -14.79
N VAL A 290 12.68 5.84 -14.52
CA VAL A 290 13.28 7.19 -14.55
C VAL A 290 14.53 7.19 -15.42
N ARG A 291 14.74 8.26 -16.19
CA ARG A 291 15.99 8.48 -16.94
C ARG A 291 17.06 9.06 -16.03
N ALA A 292 18.31 8.62 -16.25
CA ALA A 292 19.47 9.08 -15.52
C ALA A 292 20.73 8.93 -16.39
N ALA A 293 21.70 9.82 -16.21
CA ALA A 293 23.03 9.68 -16.79
C ALA A 293 23.81 8.59 -16.00
N PHE A 294 24.42 7.64 -16.69
CA PHE A 294 25.19 6.60 -16.03
C PHE A 294 26.59 7.09 -15.64
N SER A 295 26.98 6.89 -14.39
CA SER A 295 28.31 7.24 -13.89
C SER A 295 29.19 5.99 -13.79
N GLY A 296 30.09 5.83 -14.73
CA GLY A 296 31.03 4.71 -14.81
C GLY A 296 30.97 4.00 -16.15
N ASN A 297 31.68 2.88 -16.26
CA ASN A 297 31.72 2.07 -17.49
C ASN A 297 31.41 0.62 -17.19
N ILE A 298 30.52 0.03 -17.96
CA ILE A 298 30.26 -1.41 -17.99
C ILE A 298 30.76 -1.93 -19.32
N PRO A 299 31.72 -2.87 -19.33
CA PRO A 299 32.33 -3.35 -20.57
C PRO A 299 31.31 -4.12 -21.42
N ALA A 300 31.49 -4.10 -22.72
CA ALA A 300 30.76 -4.91 -23.68
C ALA A 300 30.88 -6.42 -23.36
N GLY A 301 29.84 -7.18 -23.72
CA GLY A 301 29.75 -8.62 -23.47
C GLY A 301 29.18 -9.00 -22.11
N LYS A 302 28.96 -8.06 -21.19
CA LYS A 302 28.18 -8.28 -19.97
C LYS A 302 26.73 -7.91 -20.26
N THR A 303 25.84 -8.87 -20.12
CA THR A 303 24.40 -8.66 -20.28
C THR A 303 23.67 -9.00 -18.98
N GLY A 304 22.53 -8.38 -18.74
CA GLY A 304 21.69 -8.65 -17.56
C GLY A 304 21.23 -7.37 -16.87
N GLU A 305 20.73 -7.52 -15.65
CA GLU A 305 20.31 -6.39 -14.82
C GLU A 305 21.42 -5.97 -13.85
N LEU A 306 21.69 -4.67 -13.81
CA LEU A 306 22.67 -4.05 -12.94
C LEU A 306 21.96 -3.24 -11.88
N CYS A 307 22.17 -3.55 -10.61
CA CYS A 307 21.67 -2.73 -9.51
C CYS A 307 22.38 -1.39 -9.46
N VAL A 308 21.61 -0.30 -9.33
CA VAL A 308 22.11 1.07 -9.30
C VAL A 308 21.55 1.85 -8.11
N SER A 309 22.36 2.81 -7.64
CA SER A 309 21.89 3.90 -6.81
C SER A 309 21.52 5.09 -7.69
N LEU A 310 20.61 5.95 -7.21
CA LEU A 310 20.22 7.19 -7.86
C LEU A 310 20.57 8.37 -6.97
N CYS A 311 21.16 9.41 -7.55
CA CYS A 311 21.37 10.70 -6.91
C CYS A 311 20.96 11.84 -7.84
N GLY A 312 20.67 13.02 -7.27
CA GLY A 312 20.14 14.16 -8.02
C GLY A 312 18.62 14.11 -8.18
N CYS A 313 18.05 15.14 -8.80
CA CYS A 313 16.63 15.29 -9.06
C CYS A 313 16.37 15.83 -10.47
N GLY A 314 15.16 15.66 -10.98
CA GLY A 314 14.77 16.12 -12.33
C GLY A 314 15.69 15.51 -13.40
N ASP A 315 16.13 16.34 -14.34
CA ASP A 315 16.99 15.93 -15.45
C ASP A 315 18.47 15.74 -15.06
N ALA A 316 18.84 16.13 -13.84
CA ALA A 316 20.21 15.97 -13.31
C ALA A 316 20.41 14.65 -12.52
N ARG A 317 19.59 13.61 -12.81
CA ARG A 317 19.75 12.31 -12.15
C ARG A 317 20.98 11.58 -12.66
N ILE A 318 21.69 10.96 -11.70
CA ILE A 318 22.87 10.14 -11.99
C ILE A 318 22.62 8.74 -11.41
N ALA A 319 22.76 7.72 -12.27
CA ALA A 319 22.74 6.32 -11.88
C ALA A 319 24.20 5.81 -11.69
N ARG A 320 24.48 5.18 -10.56
CA ARG A 320 25.77 4.56 -10.25
C ARG A 320 25.59 3.09 -9.95
N ALA A 321 26.47 2.25 -10.49
CA ALA A 321 26.46 0.84 -10.17
C ALA A 321 26.67 0.63 -8.66
N VAL A 322 25.75 -0.09 -8.01
CA VAL A 322 25.96 -0.61 -6.67
C VAL A 322 26.92 -1.80 -6.84
N GLN A 323 28.16 -1.63 -6.36
CA GLN A 323 29.19 -2.65 -6.55
C GLN A 323 28.82 -3.93 -5.81
N LYS A 324 28.96 -5.07 -6.48
CA LYS A 324 28.90 -6.41 -5.86
C LYS A 324 30.07 -6.53 -4.89
N GLY A 325 29.93 -6.01 -3.70
CA GLY A 325 30.88 -6.19 -2.61
C GLY A 325 30.47 -7.36 -1.74
N THR A 326 31.13 -7.51 -0.64
CA THR A 326 31.17 -8.59 0.35
C THR A 326 29.83 -8.96 1.04
N GLY A 327 28.67 -8.79 0.39
CA GLY A 327 27.36 -9.14 0.99
C GLY A 327 26.93 -8.16 2.10
N SER A 328 27.40 -6.92 2.07
CA SER A 328 27.04 -5.92 3.05
C SER A 328 25.59 -5.46 2.92
N VAL A 329 24.85 -5.52 4.00
CA VAL A 329 23.49 -4.97 4.12
C VAL A 329 23.43 -3.46 3.83
N LEU A 330 24.57 -2.75 4.00
CA LEU A 330 24.67 -1.33 3.65
C LEU A 330 24.35 -1.04 2.18
N LEU A 331 24.62 -2.00 1.30
CA LEU A 331 24.31 -1.86 -0.13
C LEU A 331 22.81 -1.77 -0.40
N LEU A 332 21.97 -2.38 0.45
CA LEU A 332 20.51 -2.33 0.32
C LEU A 332 19.98 -0.91 0.48
N ARG A 333 20.59 -0.12 1.37
CA ARG A 333 20.18 1.26 1.62
C ARG A 333 20.35 2.15 0.40
N ASP A 334 21.40 1.90 -0.39
CA ASP A 334 21.79 2.75 -1.52
C ASP A 334 21.19 2.25 -2.84
N ALA A 335 20.62 1.06 -2.87
CA ALA A 335 20.01 0.44 -4.05
C ALA A 335 18.67 1.10 -4.38
N ALA A 336 18.56 1.71 -5.56
CA ALA A 336 17.37 2.44 -5.98
C ALA A 336 16.60 1.77 -7.12
N GLY A 337 17.26 0.91 -7.89
CA GLY A 337 16.65 0.24 -9.05
C GLY A 337 17.64 -0.57 -9.84
N VAL A 338 17.21 -1.01 -11.03
CA VAL A 338 18.04 -1.75 -11.97
C VAL A 338 18.10 -1.08 -13.33
N VAL A 339 19.24 -1.24 -14.01
CA VAL A 339 19.47 -0.86 -15.40
C VAL A 339 19.72 -2.13 -16.21
N LYS A 340 19.08 -2.26 -17.37
CA LYS A 340 19.36 -3.35 -18.31
C LYS A 340 20.67 -3.05 -19.07
N VAL A 341 21.62 -3.96 -18.95
CA VAL A 341 22.90 -3.90 -19.66
C VAL A 341 22.80 -4.73 -20.93
N GLY A 342 22.94 -4.09 -22.09
CA GLY A 342 22.99 -4.73 -23.39
C GLY A 342 24.38 -5.29 -23.73
N LYS A 343 24.50 -5.91 -24.92
CA LYS A 343 25.78 -6.50 -25.40
C LYS A 343 26.90 -5.47 -25.56
N ASP A 344 26.55 -4.22 -25.81
CA ASP A 344 27.51 -3.13 -26.05
C ASP A 344 28.06 -2.50 -24.74
N GLY A 345 27.53 -2.95 -23.60
CA GLY A 345 27.86 -2.37 -22.30
C GLY A 345 27.18 -1.01 -22.07
N ILE A 346 27.72 -0.21 -21.15
CA ILE A 346 27.27 1.18 -20.85
C ILE A 346 28.50 2.04 -20.61
N LYS A 347 28.54 3.23 -21.21
CA LYS A 347 29.63 4.20 -21.03
C LYS A 347 29.22 5.30 -20.05
N ALA A 348 30.20 5.94 -19.45
CA ALA A 348 29.98 7.12 -18.63
C ALA A 348 29.32 8.24 -19.45
N GLY A 349 28.23 8.78 -18.93
CA GLY A 349 27.42 9.80 -19.58
C GLY A 349 26.27 9.27 -20.44
N ASP A 350 26.22 7.97 -20.73
CA ASP A 350 25.07 7.39 -21.45
C ASP A 350 23.78 7.58 -20.64
N GLU A 351 22.70 7.96 -21.33
CA GLU A 351 21.36 7.95 -20.72
C GLU A 351 20.86 6.52 -20.59
N VAL A 352 20.39 6.18 -19.40
CA VAL A 352 19.86 4.86 -19.07
C VAL A 352 18.48 4.96 -18.44
N ASP A 353 17.63 4.00 -18.75
CA ASP A 353 16.34 3.83 -18.08
C ASP A 353 16.55 2.99 -16.80
N VAL A 354 16.27 3.59 -15.66
CA VAL A 354 16.32 2.93 -14.36
C VAL A 354 14.92 2.48 -13.98
N ILE A 355 14.73 1.17 -13.89
CA ILE A 355 13.52 0.58 -13.32
C ILE A 355 13.66 0.66 -11.80
N CYS A 356 12.92 1.59 -11.18
CA CYS A 356 13.00 1.84 -9.75
C CYS A 356 12.45 0.67 -8.93
N PHE A 357 13.10 0.40 -7.80
CA PHE A 357 12.56 -0.51 -6.80
C PHE A 357 11.33 0.08 -6.11
N ILE A 358 10.44 -0.80 -5.67
CA ILE A 358 9.33 -0.43 -4.79
C ILE A 358 9.93 -0.18 -3.41
N ASN A 359 9.77 1.04 -2.91
CA ASN A 359 10.20 1.47 -1.57
C ASN A 359 8.97 1.87 -0.77
#